data_f953a558d958ce62396182a98271d9ce
#
_entry.id   f953a558d958ce62396182a98271d9ce
#
_cell.length_a   1.000
_cell.length_b   1.000
_cell.length_c   1.000
_cell.angle_alpha   90.00
_cell.angle_beta   90.00
_cell.angle_gamma   90.00
#
_symmetry.space_group_name_H-M   'P 1'
#
loop_
_entity.id
_entity.type
_entity.pdbx_description
1 polymer ?
#
loop_
_entity_poly.entity_id
_entity_poly.type
_entity_poly.pdbx_seq_one_letter_code
_entity_poly.pdbx_strand_id
1 'polypeptide(L)'
;MVMYASDAPMVLEDLDLDSPGPCEVRVRVEAAGVCHSDVHYLTGALPARTPIVLGHEGAGIVDEVGEGVTSCGVGDKVVFTWRPRCGECEFCLSGRPAQCALGGVHGKFNELLRGGTRLSKNGQRYHHLMGDSCFAEQAVVSQESLLKIDEDIPSKIAAIVGCAVITGMGTVLNRIPEAAGKSIAIIGAGGVGLSAVIAAELVGAAQIIVADLVPARLEKARELGATHTIDSSNEDFAARVMDITGGGAHYVLEAIGRQATIRAGFDALRAGGTEIVVGLGALGEELSVPINPLVQGDRRLVGALYGSSNTPLQLPEILRLYRAGRIPLDKLLDRSFPLGEANQAIKHLQSSAVGRPILVP
;
A
#
# COMPACT_ATOMS: atom_id res chain seq x y z
N MET A 1 6.73 16.13 -9.01
CA MET A 1 5.28 16.44 -9.21
C MET A 1 4.74 17.06 -7.93
N VAL A 2 4.35 18.34 -8.02
CA VAL A 2 3.94 19.17 -6.88
C VAL A 2 2.41 19.32 -6.85
N MET A 3 1.81 19.09 -5.68
CA MET A 3 0.42 19.44 -5.36
C MET A 3 0.40 20.79 -4.62
N TYR A 4 -0.26 21.79 -5.17
CA TYR A 4 -0.42 23.12 -4.58
C TYR A 4 -1.73 23.27 -3.81
N ALA A 5 -2.75 22.54 -4.18
CA ALA A 5 -4.06 22.52 -3.52
C ALA A 5 -4.76 21.19 -3.80
N SER A 6 -5.67 20.80 -2.91
CA SER A 6 -6.60 19.69 -3.18
C SER A 6 -7.53 20.04 -4.34
N ASP A 7 -8.01 19.01 -5.03
CA ASP A 7 -8.87 19.09 -6.22
C ASP A 7 -8.24 19.85 -7.41
N ALA A 8 -6.92 20.04 -7.38
CA ALA A 8 -6.16 20.62 -8.48
C ALA A 8 -5.16 19.60 -9.05
N PRO A 9 -4.84 19.67 -10.35
CA PRO A 9 -3.83 18.79 -10.92
C PRO A 9 -2.45 19.12 -10.34
N MET A 10 -1.61 18.08 -10.21
CA MET A 10 -0.19 18.27 -9.89
C MET A 10 0.52 19.02 -11.01
N VAL A 11 1.54 19.80 -10.64
CA VAL A 11 2.40 20.55 -11.57
C VAL A 11 3.79 19.91 -11.57
N LEU A 12 4.36 19.71 -12.77
CA LEU A 12 5.77 19.36 -12.93
C LEU A 12 6.61 20.63 -12.67
N GLU A 13 7.49 20.57 -11.68
CA GLU A 13 8.30 21.70 -11.24
C GLU A 13 9.75 21.29 -11.05
N ASP A 14 10.67 22.19 -11.42
CA ASP A 14 12.07 22.11 -11.00
C ASP A 14 12.20 22.72 -9.61
N LEU A 15 12.67 21.91 -8.66
CA LEU A 15 12.89 22.29 -7.26
C LEU A 15 14.38 22.15 -6.91
N ASP A 16 14.84 23.02 -6.02
CA ASP A 16 16.14 22.86 -5.38
C ASP A 16 16.05 21.72 -4.36
N LEU A 17 17.00 20.78 -4.41
CA LEU A 17 17.11 19.66 -3.48
C LEU A 17 18.38 19.83 -2.67
N ASP A 18 18.23 20.11 -1.36
CA ASP A 18 19.36 20.20 -0.44
C ASP A 18 20.05 18.83 -0.30
N SER A 19 21.35 18.81 0.04
CA SER A 19 22.06 17.59 0.41
C SER A 19 21.43 16.91 1.62
N PRO A 20 21.56 15.57 1.72
CA PRO A 20 21.01 14.83 2.86
C PRO A 20 21.67 15.27 4.17
N GLY A 21 20.85 15.54 5.18
CA GLY A 21 21.28 15.79 6.55
C GLY A 21 21.66 14.50 7.28
N PRO A 22 21.92 14.57 8.61
CA PRO A 22 22.25 13.38 9.41
C PRO A 22 21.17 12.30 9.34
N CYS A 23 21.60 11.06 9.08
CA CYS A 23 20.74 9.88 8.91
C CYS A 23 19.74 10.00 7.73
N GLU A 24 20.03 10.83 6.75
CA GLU A 24 19.25 10.98 5.53
C GLU A 24 20.02 10.45 4.32
N VAL A 25 19.30 10.10 3.27
CA VAL A 25 19.83 9.47 2.07
C VAL A 25 19.19 10.13 0.85
N ARG A 26 20.00 10.55 -0.13
CA ARG A 26 19.50 10.93 -1.44
C ARG A 26 19.43 9.71 -2.35
N VAL A 27 18.26 9.50 -2.91
CA VAL A 27 17.99 8.39 -3.84
C VAL A 27 17.62 8.97 -5.20
N ARG A 28 18.28 8.49 -6.24
CA ARG A 28 17.85 8.67 -7.63
C ARG A 28 16.73 7.67 -7.90
N VAL A 29 15.53 8.19 -8.06
CA VAL A 29 14.31 7.37 -8.25
C VAL A 29 14.32 6.75 -9.64
N GLU A 30 14.11 5.45 -9.72
CA GLU A 30 14.02 4.71 -10.99
C GLU A 30 12.59 4.29 -11.32
N ALA A 31 11.74 4.18 -10.31
CA ALA A 31 10.32 3.87 -10.47
C ALA A 31 9.54 4.33 -9.25
N ALA A 32 8.30 4.79 -9.47
CA ALA A 32 7.36 5.10 -8.41
C ALA A 32 5.97 4.55 -8.73
N GLY A 33 5.38 3.76 -7.83
CA GLY A 33 4.02 3.26 -7.94
C GLY A 33 2.99 4.35 -7.67
N VAL A 34 1.87 4.32 -8.40
CA VAL A 34 0.76 5.25 -8.19
C VAL A 34 -0.34 4.58 -7.38
N CYS A 35 -0.62 5.12 -6.19
CA CYS A 35 -1.50 4.53 -5.19
C CYS A 35 -2.80 5.32 -5.01
N HIS A 36 -3.88 4.66 -4.55
CA HIS A 36 -5.09 5.35 -4.14
C HIS A 36 -4.88 6.30 -2.94
N SER A 37 -3.83 6.09 -2.13
CA SER A 37 -3.47 7.05 -1.09
C SER A 37 -3.07 8.41 -1.67
N ASP A 38 -2.37 8.44 -2.83
CA ASP A 38 -2.06 9.70 -3.51
C ASP A 38 -3.35 10.40 -3.98
N VAL A 39 -4.36 9.63 -4.42
CA VAL A 39 -5.68 10.15 -4.77
C VAL A 39 -6.37 10.78 -3.56
N HIS A 40 -6.32 10.14 -2.38
CA HIS A 40 -6.92 10.69 -1.16
C HIS A 40 -6.34 12.06 -0.79
N TYR A 41 -5.04 12.28 -0.98
CA TYR A 41 -4.43 13.60 -0.77
C TYR A 41 -4.84 14.58 -1.86
N LEU A 42 -4.84 14.16 -3.14
CA LEU A 42 -5.25 15.00 -4.25
C LEU A 42 -6.71 15.47 -4.16
N THR A 43 -7.61 14.63 -3.63
CA THR A 43 -9.03 14.96 -3.46
C THR A 43 -9.35 15.59 -2.10
N GLY A 44 -8.36 15.80 -1.23
CA GLY A 44 -8.57 16.33 0.11
C GLY A 44 -9.26 15.38 1.09
N ALA A 45 -9.51 14.11 0.73
CA ALA A 45 -10.03 13.09 1.65
C ALA A 45 -9.07 12.84 2.82
N LEU A 46 -7.77 13.03 2.59
CA LEU A 46 -6.74 13.12 3.62
C LEU A 46 -6.06 14.49 3.55
N PRO A 47 -5.81 15.15 4.72
CA PRO A 47 -5.20 16.47 4.74
C PRO A 47 -3.70 16.41 4.41
N ALA A 48 -3.22 17.40 3.67
CA ALA A 48 -1.80 17.65 3.45
C ALA A 48 -1.46 19.12 3.59
N ARG A 49 -0.23 19.42 4.00
CA ARG A 49 0.34 20.77 3.95
C ARG A 49 0.87 21.00 2.56
N THR A 50 0.44 22.05 1.89
CA THR A 50 0.88 22.42 0.54
C THR A 50 1.81 23.64 0.55
N PRO A 51 2.70 23.81 -0.44
CA PRO A 51 2.96 22.89 -1.56
C PRO A 51 3.69 21.61 -1.11
N ILE A 52 3.37 20.48 -1.75
CA ILE A 52 3.90 19.16 -1.36
C ILE A 52 4.26 18.33 -2.61
N VAL A 53 5.35 17.58 -2.54
CA VAL A 53 5.69 16.56 -3.55
C VAL A 53 5.07 15.22 -3.13
N LEU A 54 4.29 14.61 -4.03
CA LEU A 54 3.61 13.34 -3.78
C LEU A 54 4.50 12.11 -4.02
N GLY A 55 3.90 10.92 -3.87
CA GLY A 55 4.54 9.62 -4.08
C GLY A 55 5.17 9.03 -2.82
N HIS A 56 4.86 7.74 -2.59
CA HIS A 56 5.30 6.97 -1.42
C HIS A 56 5.62 5.49 -1.73
N GLU A 57 5.56 5.10 -3.00
CA GLU A 57 5.91 3.77 -3.50
C GLU A 57 7.15 3.86 -4.38
N GLY A 58 8.32 4.19 -3.83
CA GLY A 58 9.53 4.44 -4.60
C GLY A 58 10.53 3.28 -4.61
N ALA A 59 11.34 3.21 -5.66
CA ALA A 59 12.56 2.43 -5.71
C ALA A 59 13.61 3.16 -6.55
N GLY A 60 14.88 2.99 -6.19
CA GLY A 60 15.97 3.65 -6.91
C GLY A 60 17.34 3.27 -6.37
N ILE A 61 18.32 4.08 -6.76
CA ILE A 61 19.72 3.89 -6.39
C ILE A 61 20.16 5.02 -5.45
N VAL A 62 20.85 4.66 -4.38
CA VAL A 62 21.44 5.61 -3.45
C VAL A 62 22.52 6.44 -4.15
N ASP A 63 22.37 7.74 -4.12
CA ASP A 63 23.24 8.72 -4.79
C ASP A 63 24.16 9.44 -3.81
N GLU A 64 23.65 9.76 -2.61
CA GLU A 64 24.41 10.41 -1.53
C GLU A 64 23.87 9.96 -0.17
N VAL A 65 24.76 9.88 0.81
CA VAL A 65 24.40 9.54 2.20
C VAL A 65 24.87 10.62 3.17
N GLY A 66 24.01 10.99 4.10
CA GLY A 66 24.33 11.90 5.19
C GLY A 66 25.13 11.23 6.31
N GLU A 67 25.62 12.04 7.25
CA GLU A 67 26.33 11.55 8.42
C GLU A 67 25.47 10.57 9.23
N GLY A 68 26.07 9.48 9.74
CA GLY A 68 25.41 8.48 10.59
C GLY A 68 24.48 7.51 9.86
N VAL A 69 24.44 7.51 8.52
CA VAL A 69 23.75 6.48 7.75
C VAL A 69 24.49 5.15 7.84
N THR A 70 23.79 4.09 8.22
CA THR A 70 24.35 2.74 8.38
C THR A 70 23.56 1.66 7.64
N SER A 71 22.37 2.00 7.12
CA SER A 71 21.46 1.02 6.49
C SER A 71 21.77 0.74 5.02
N CYS A 72 22.45 1.67 4.34
CA CYS A 72 22.82 1.57 2.92
C CYS A 72 24.01 2.48 2.60
N GLY A 73 24.60 2.32 1.42
CA GLY A 73 25.69 3.13 0.88
C GLY A 73 25.42 3.56 -0.56
N VAL A 74 26.24 4.49 -1.06
CA VAL A 74 26.17 4.95 -2.46
C VAL A 74 26.28 3.78 -3.42
N GLY A 75 25.40 3.74 -4.43
CA GLY A 75 25.28 2.65 -5.39
C GLY A 75 24.32 1.54 -4.98
N ASP A 76 23.91 1.46 -3.72
CA ASP A 76 22.96 0.46 -3.28
C ASP A 76 21.57 0.69 -3.88
N LYS A 77 20.91 -0.39 -4.28
CA LYS A 77 19.51 -0.38 -4.68
C LYS A 77 18.60 -0.44 -3.46
N VAL A 78 17.61 0.44 -3.43
CA VAL A 78 16.72 0.57 -2.28
C VAL A 78 15.25 0.65 -2.69
N VAL A 79 14.39 0.20 -1.78
CA VAL A 79 12.95 0.40 -1.85
C VAL A 79 12.50 1.32 -0.72
N PHE A 80 11.54 2.20 -1.02
CA PHE A 80 10.95 3.11 -0.04
C PHE A 80 9.89 2.38 0.78
N THR A 81 9.87 2.67 2.06
CA THR A 81 8.89 2.15 3.02
C THR A 81 8.26 3.33 3.76
N TRP A 82 7.08 3.72 3.33
CA TRP A 82 6.37 4.91 3.82
C TRP A 82 6.04 4.88 5.33
N ARG A 83 6.30 3.75 5.98
CA ARG A 83 6.11 3.56 7.41
C ARG A 83 7.45 3.24 8.08
N PRO A 84 8.28 4.23 8.33
CA PRO A 84 9.59 4.04 8.97
C PRO A 84 9.44 3.50 10.39
N ARG A 85 10.48 2.80 10.87
CA ARG A 85 10.50 2.20 12.21
C ARG A 85 11.76 2.63 12.99
N CYS A 86 11.62 2.89 14.30
CA CYS A 86 12.75 3.22 15.15
C CYS A 86 13.56 1.99 15.61
N GLY A 87 12.93 0.79 15.66
CA GLY A 87 13.58 -0.42 16.18
C GLY A 87 13.55 -0.59 17.71
N GLU A 88 13.22 0.43 18.48
CA GLU A 88 13.39 0.45 19.95
C GLU A 88 12.09 0.68 20.74
N CYS A 89 11.01 1.18 20.13
CA CYS A 89 9.75 1.36 20.86
C CYS A 89 9.06 0.02 21.14
N GLU A 90 8.10 0.01 22.05
CA GLU A 90 7.34 -1.19 22.44
C GLU A 90 6.74 -1.93 21.23
N PHE A 91 6.24 -1.21 20.23
CA PHE A 91 5.67 -1.80 19.02
C PHE A 91 6.74 -2.50 18.17
N CYS A 92 7.90 -1.86 17.98
CA CYS A 92 8.99 -2.47 17.24
C CYS A 92 9.53 -3.71 17.95
N LEU A 93 9.76 -3.62 19.27
CA LEU A 93 10.26 -4.73 20.08
C LEU A 93 9.27 -5.90 20.20
N SER A 94 7.96 -5.61 20.14
CA SER A 94 6.92 -6.65 20.14
C SER A 94 6.60 -7.22 18.74
N GLY A 95 7.41 -6.90 17.70
CA GLY A 95 7.21 -7.41 16.33
C GLY A 95 6.08 -6.74 15.55
N ARG A 96 5.60 -5.56 15.98
CA ARG A 96 4.54 -4.77 15.36
C ARG A 96 5.01 -3.40 14.85
N PRO A 97 6.08 -3.33 14.04
CA PRO A 97 6.65 -2.04 13.64
C PRO A 97 5.72 -1.18 12.76
N ALA A 98 4.67 -1.77 12.16
CA ALA A 98 3.62 -1.00 11.49
C ALA A 98 2.94 0.03 12.42
N GLN A 99 2.93 -0.19 13.74
CA GLN A 99 2.44 0.74 14.76
C GLN A 99 3.56 1.57 15.40
N CYS A 100 4.78 1.59 14.85
CA CYS A 100 5.90 2.34 15.43
C CYS A 100 5.50 3.78 15.75
N ALA A 101 5.79 4.22 16.98
CA ALA A 101 5.48 5.57 17.43
C ALA A 101 6.20 6.65 16.61
N LEU A 102 7.46 6.38 16.19
CA LEU A 102 8.23 7.29 15.35
C LEU A 102 7.66 7.38 13.93
N GLY A 103 7.28 6.24 13.33
CA GLY A 103 6.62 6.18 12.03
C GLY A 103 5.14 6.53 12.08
N GLY A 104 4.65 6.96 13.24
CA GLY A 104 3.24 7.21 13.52
C GLY A 104 2.63 8.31 12.67
N VAL A 105 1.34 8.15 12.46
CA VAL A 105 0.46 9.04 11.69
C VAL A 105 0.38 10.43 12.30
N HIS A 106 0.84 10.58 13.54
CA HIS A 106 0.61 11.76 14.36
C HIS A 106 1.70 12.81 14.21
N GLY A 107 1.53 13.70 13.27
CA GLY A 107 2.09 15.04 13.36
C GLY A 107 3.18 15.43 12.38
N LYS A 108 3.87 14.53 11.68
CA LYS A 108 4.95 14.90 10.75
C LYS A 108 4.85 14.29 9.36
N PHE A 109 3.66 13.97 8.90
CA PHE A 109 3.44 13.35 7.60
C PHE A 109 3.97 14.10 6.39
N ASN A 110 4.13 15.39 6.53
CA ASN A 110 4.53 16.25 5.44
C ASN A 110 5.97 16.76 5.61
N GLU A 111 6.76 16.11 6.46
CA GLU A 111 8.16 16.40 6.70
C GLU A 111 8.98 15.10 6.72
N LEU A 112 10.32 15.23 6.70
CA LEU A 112 11.22 14.11 6.98
C LEU A 112 11.05 13.62 8.41
N LEU A 113 11.44 12.39 8.69
CA LEU A 113 11.22 11.72 9.98
C LEU A 113 11.78 12.51 11.18
N ARG A 114 12.91 13.19 11.00
CA ARG A 114 13.54 14.05 12.00
C ARG A 114 13.12 15.52 11.91
N GLY A 115 12.13 15.79 11.06
CA GLY A 115 11.59 17.14 10.83
C GLY A 115 12.28 17.88 9.69
N GLY A 116 11.60 18.93 9.22
CA GLY A 116 12.06 19.75 8.12
C GLY A 116 11.85 19.15 6.74
N THR A 117 12.40 19.82 5.74
CA THR A 117 12.34 19.44 4.34
C THR A 117 13.67 19.72 3.66
N ARG A 118 13.97 19.00 2.57
CA ARG A 118 15.12 19.23 1.68
C ARG A 118 14.69 19.84 0.34
N LEU A 119 13.42 20.15 0.18
CA LEU A 119 12.86 20.70 -1.05
C LEU A 119 12.56 22.18 -0.92
N SER A 120 13.02 22.99 -1.87
CA SER A 120 12.72 24.42 -1.90
C SER A 120 12.68 24.97 -3.34
N LYS A 121 12.08 26.16 -3.50
CA LYS A 121 12.14 26.95 -4.72
C LYS A 121 11.95 28.42 -4.39
N ASN A 122 12.85 29.28 -4.83
CA ASN A 122 12.79 30.72 -4.59
C ASN A 122 12.61 31.10 -3.11
N GLY A 123 13.24 30.35 -2.19
CA GLY A 123 13.15 30.56 -0.73
C GLY A 123 11.89 29.98 -0.08
N GLN A 124 10.92 29.48 -0.84
CA GLN A 124 9.77 28.75 -0.30
C GLN A 124 10.14 27.28 -0.07
N ARG A 125 9.79 26.74 1.09
CA ARG A 125 9.93 25.31 1.42
C ARG A 125 8.73 24.51 0.91
N TYR A 126 9.01 23.27 0.44
CA TYR A 126 8.02 22.31 -0.04
C TYR A 126 7.98 21.11 0.89
N HIS A 127 6.80 20.55 1.09
CA HIS A 127 6.58 19.45 2.01
C HIS A 127 6.84 18.09 1.35
N HIS A 128 7.06 17.07 2.18
CA HIS A 128 7.25 15.68 1.78
C HIS A 128 6.00 14.85 2.10
N LEU A 129 5.44 14.14 1.12
CA LEU A 129 4.40 13.16 1.40
C LEU A 129 5.02 11.97 2.14
N MET A 130 4.55 11.70 3.35
CA MET A 130 5.00 10.59 4.21
C MET A 130 6.53 10.54 4.46
N GLY A 131 7.25 11.62 4.18
CA GLY A 131 8.70 11.68 4.25
C GLY A 131 9.43 11.08 3.05
N ASP A 132 8.72 10.66 2.01
CA ASP A 132 9.25 9.93 0.84
C ASP A 132 9.32 10.79 -0.42
N SER A 133 8.18 11.36 -0.86
CA SER A 133 8.10 12.27 -2.03
C SER A 133 8.73 11.71 -3.31
N CYS A 134 8.44 10.47 -3.65
CA CYS A 134 9.11 9.79 -4.78
C CYS A 134 8.53 10.09 -6.17
N PHE A 135 7.52 10.98 -6.32
CA PHE A 135 7.14 11.49 -7.64
C PHE A 135 8.11 12.59 -8.09
N ALA A 136 9.37 12.23 -8.18
CA ALA A 136 10.50 13.09 -8.49
C ALA A 136 11.63 12.27 -9.10
N GLU A 137 12.59 12.91 -9.77
CA GLU A 137 13.81 12.27 -10.25
C GLU A 137 14.75 11.88 -9.10
N GLN A 138 14.74 12.68 -8.03
CA GLN A 138 15.52 12.44 -6.82
C GLN A 138 14.68 12.77 -5.60
N ALA A 139 14.92 12.02 -4.52
CA ALA A 139 14.31 12.27 -3.21
C ALA A 139 15.37 12.16 -2.11
N VAL A 140 15.29 13.05 -1.11
CA VAL A 140 16.00 12.87 0.15
C VAL A 140 15.01 12.33 1.17
N VAL A 141 15.37 11.20 1.77
CA VAL A 141 14.53 10.48 2.74
C VAL A 141 15.33 10.05 3.96
N SER A 142 14.66 9.76 5.06
CA SER A 142 15.31 9.20 6.24
C SER A 142 15.75 7.76 5.98
N GLN A 143 16.91 7.33 6.49
CA GLN A 143 17.41 5.96 6.31
C GLN A 143 16.42 4.89 6.79
N GLU A 144 15.57 5.20 7.76
CA GLU A 144 14.54 4.32 8.31
C GLU A 144 13.34 4.11 7.35
N SER A 145 13.22 4.97 6.34
CA SER A 145 12.26 4.85 5.24
C SER A 145 12.81 4.03 4.06
N LEU A 146 14.02 3.50 4.17
CA LEU A 146 14.64 2.72 3.11
C LEU A 146 14.94 1.30 3.55
N LEU A 147 14.85 0.39 2.59
CA LEU A 147 15.37 -0.97 2.72
C LEU A 147 16.25 -1.29 1.52
N LYS A 148 17.51 -1.67 1.80
CA LYS A 148 18.42 -2.19 0.76
C LYS A 148 17.89 -3.52 0.23
N ILE A 149 17.92 -3.67 -1.10
CA ILE A 149 17.50 -4.88 -1.81
C ILE A 149 18.58 -5.33 -2.80
N ASP A 150 18.43 -6.55 -3.32
CA ASP A 150 19.34 -7.09 -4.33
C ASP A 150 19.20 -6.32 -5.65
N GLU A 151 20.33 -6.11 -6.34
CA GLU A 151 20.42 -5.30 -7.57
C GLU A 151 19.60 -5.87 -8.73
N ASP A 152 19.43 -7.19 -8.79
CA ASP A 152 18.71 -7.90 -9.84
C ASP A 152 17.18 -7.76 -9.77
N ILE A 153 16.64 -7.21 -8.67
CA ILE A 153 15.21 -6.92 -8.55
C ILE A 153 14.86 -5.73 -9.46
N PRO A 154 13.92 -5.87 -10.42
CA PRO A 154 13.50 -4.75 -11.25
C PRO A 154 12.92 -3.60 -10.43
N SER A 155 13.30 -2.36 -10.72
CA SER A 155 12.88 -1.18 -9.92
C SER A 155 11.37 -0.98 -9.89
N LYS A 156 10.66 -1.35 -10.97
CA LYS A 156 9.19 -1.32 -11.00
C LYS A 156 8.55 -2.32 -10.02
N ILE A 157 9.17 -3.49 -9.85
CA ILE A 157 8.74 -4.47 -8.85
C ILE A 157 9.06 -3.96 -7.46
N ALA A 158 10.29 -3.48 -7.24
CA ALA A 158 10.71 -2.92 -5.96
C ALA A 158 9.77 -1.79 -5.49
N ALA A 159 9.38 -0.88 -6.39
CA ALA A 159 8.49 0.23 -6.07
C ALA A 159 7.14 -0.25 -5.48
N ILE A 160 6.47 -1.22 -6.12
CA ILE A 160 5.16 -1.70 -5.65
C ILE A 160 5.25 -2.58 -4.40
N VAL A 161 6.43 -3.20 -4.16
CA VAL A 161 6.61 -4.06 -2.97
C VAL A 161 6.60 -3.24 -1.69
N GLY A 162 7.10 -1.99 -1.73
CA GLY A 162 7.17 -1.09 -0.59
C GLY A 162 5.81 -0.64 -0.02
N CYS A 163 4.71 -0.80 -0.75
CA CYS A 163 3.38 -0.42 -0.27
C CYS A 163 2.30 -1.47 -0.60
N ALA A 164 1.87 -1.56 -1.87
CA ALA A 164 0.72 -2.38 -2.23
C ALA A 164 0.93 -3.87 -1.95
N VAL A 165 2.10 -4.40 -2.32
CA VAL A 165 2.40 -5.82 -2.19
C VAL A 165 2.54 -6.22 -0.72
N ILE A 166 3.39 -5.50 0.05
CA ILE A 166 3.58 -5.80 1.47
C ILE A 166 2.27 -5.62 2.26
N THR A 167 1.43 -4.66 1.88
CA THR A 167 0.13 -4.45 2.53
C THR A 167 -0.83 -5.61 2.27
N GLY A 168 -1.02 -6.01 1.02
CA GLY A 168 -1.96 -7.07 0.66
C GLY A 168 -1.48 -8.45 1.12
N MET A 169 -0.24 -8.81 0.76
CA MET A 169 0.34 -10.09 1.19
C MET A 169 0.49 -10.17 2.71
N GLY A 170 1.02 -9.11 3.33
CA GLY A 170 1.19 -9.05 4.77
C GLY A 170 -0.12 -9.18 5.53
N THR A 171 -1.23 -8.64 5.02
CA THR A 171 -2.54 -8.82 5.64
C THR A 171 -2.92 -10.29 5.72
N VAL A 172 -2.77 -11.04 4.63
CA VAL A 172 -3.05 -12.47 4.63
C VAL A 172 -2.09 -13.22 5.55
N LEU A 173 -0.78 -12.98 5.42
CA LEU A 173 0.25 -13.71 6.16
C LEU A 173 0.23 -13.43 7.68
N ASN A 174 -0.15 -12.22 8.10
CA ASN A 174 -0.06 -11.78 9.49
C ASN A 174 -1.39 -11.77 10.23
N ARG A 175 -2.52 -11.66 9.50
CA ARG A 175 -3.86 -11.52 10.11
C ARG A 175 -4.77 -12.71 9.85
N ILE A 176 -4.34 -13.66 8.99
CA ILE A 176 -5.08 -14.90 8.69
C ILE A 176 -4.19 -16.11 9.02
N PRO A 177 -3.99 -16.45 10.29
CA PRO A 177 -3.02 -17.46 10.70
C PRO A 177 -3.36 -18.89 10.23
N GLU A 178 -4.64 -19.16 9.92
CA GLU A 178 -5.13 -20.47 9.50
C GLU A 178 -5.79 -20.38 8.11
N ALA A 179 -5.09 -19.85 7.12
CA ALA A 179 -5.64 -19.63 5.79
C ALA A 179 -5.84 -20.94 4.99
N ALA A 180 -4.97 -21.94 5.21
CA ALA A 180 -5.03 -23.20 4.46
C ALA A 180 -6.38 -23.92 4.65
N GLY A 181 -7.03 -24.26 3.51
CA GLY A 181 -8.32 -24.91 3.50
C GLY A 181 -9.52 -24.02 3.87
N LYS A 182 -9.33 -22.73 4.09
CA LYS A 182 -10.39 -21.78 4.45
C LYS A 182 -10.89 -20.99 3.23
N SER A 183 -12.04 -20.32 3.41
CA SER A 183 -12.56 -19.34 2.43
C SER A 183 -12.13 -17.93 2.82
N ILE A 184 -11.53 -17.22 1.88
CA ILE A 184 -11.11 -15.82 1.99
C ILE A 184 -11.85 -15.03 0.91
N ALA A 185 -12.67 -14.08 1.31
CA ALA A 185 -13.30 -13.14 0.39
C ALA A 185 -12.54 -11.80 0.42
N ILE A 186 -12.33 -11.19 -0.74
CA ILE A 186 -11.54 -9.97 -0.91
C ILE A 186 -12.41 -8.95 -1.64
N ILE A 187 -12.61 -7.78 -1.03
CA ILE A 187 -13.37 -6.67 -1.63
C ILE A 187 -12.37 -5.64 -2.16
N GLY A 188 -12.39 -5.46 -3.49
CA GLY A 188 -11.48 -4.60 -4.22
C GLY A 188 -10.30 -5.34 -4.83
N ALA A 189 -10.25 -5.43 -6.16
CA ALA A 189 -9.19 -6.04 -6.95
C ALA A 189 -8.17 -5.00 -7.48
N GLY A 190 -7.82 -4.01 -6.64
CA GLY A 190 -6.70 -3.10 -6.86
C GLY A 190 -5.36 -3.72 -6.44
N GLY A 191 -4.28 -2.93 -6.42
CA GLY A 191 -2.94 -3.44 -6.09
C GLY A 191 -2.85 -4.20 -4.76
N VAL A 192 -3.55 -3.73 -3.70
CA VAL A 192 -3.60 -4.41 -2.40
C VAL A 192 -4.39 -5.70 -2.47
N GLY A 193 -5.60 -5.67 -3.04
CA GLY A 193 -6.46 -6.86 -3.14
C GLY A 193 -5.84 -7.95 -4.02
N LEU A 194 -5.27 -7.61 -5.17
CA LEU A 194 -4.57 -8.56 -6.03
C LEU A 194 -3.33 -9.18 -5.34
N SER A 195 -2.61 -8.40 -4.52
CA SER A 195 -1.52 -8.91 -3.71
C SER A 195 -2.01 -9.88 -2.62
N ALA A 196 -3.18 -9.61 -2.04
CA ALA A 196 -3.82 -10.51 -1.10
C ALA A 196 -4.27 -11.83 -1.78
N VAL A 197 -4.73 -11.78 -3.04
CA VAL A 197 -5.05 -12.99 -3.84
C VAL A 197 -3.81 -13.87 -3.99
N ILE A 198 -2.67 -13.29 -4.39
CA ILE A 198 -1.40 -14.02 -4.51
C ILE A 198 -1.03 -14.69 -3.18
N ALA A 199 -1.17 -13.98 -2.07
CA ALA A 199 -0.85 -14.53 -0.76
C ALA A 199 -1.84 -15.63 -0.35
N ALA A 200 -3.14 -15.47 -0.60
CA ALA A 200 -4.16 -16.46 -0.30
C ALA A 200 -3.92 -17.78 -1.07
N GLU A 201 -3.54 -17.68 -2.34
CA GLU A 201 -3.12 -18.83 -3.16
C GLU A 201 -1.85 -19.48 -2.59
N LEU A 202 -0.83 -18.67 -2.26
CA LEU A 202 0.44 -19.15 -1.70
C LEU A 202 0.27 -19.96 -0.41
N VAL A 203 -0.68 -19.55 0.46
CA VAL A 203 -0.94 -20.20 1.77
C VAL A 203 -2.00 -21.31 1.68
N GLY A 204 -2.53 -21.61 0.49
CA GLY A 204 -3.43 -22.74 0.27
C GLY A 204 -4.87 -22.51 0.74
N ALA A 205 -5.41 -21.29 0.60
CA ALA A 205 -6.82 -21.05 0.82
C ALA A 205 -7.67 -21.90 -0.14
N ALA A 206 -8.74 -22.54 0.37
CA ALA A 206 -9.57 -23.43 -0.45
C ALA A 206 -10.51 -22.65 -1.40
N GLN A 207 -10.96 -21.48 -0.97
CA GLN A 207 -11.79 -20.59 -1.76
C GLN A 207 -11.24 -19.16 -1.63
N ILE A 208 -10.93 -18.56 -2.78
CA ILE A 208 -10.47 -17.17 -2.90
C ILE A 208 -11.53 -16.45 -3.74
N ILE A 209 -12.37 -15.66 -3.08
CA ILE A 209 -13.53 -15.00 -3.68
C ILE A 209 -13.20 -13.51 -3.81
N VAL A 210 -13.19 -12.97 -5.01
CA VAL A 210 -12.80 -11.58 -5.25
C VAL A 210 -13.95 -10.78 -5.85
N ALA A 211 -14.21 -9.61 -5.26
CA ALA A 211 -15.25 -8.71 -5.71
C ALA A 211 -14.67 -7.36 -6.19
N ASP A 212 -15.09 -6.89 -7.34
CA ASP A 212 -14.78 -5.56 -7.88
C ASP A 212 -15.91 -5.10 -8.81
N LEU A 213 -15.93 -3.81 -9.13
CA LEU A 213 -16.85 -3.22 -10.11
C LEU A 213 -16.34 -3.32 -11.56
N VAL A 214 -15.06 -3.60 -11.75
CA VAL A 214 -14.37 -3.59 -13.04
C VAL A 214 -14.10 -5.02 -13.52
N PRO A 215 -14.79 -5.51 -14.57
CA PRO A 215 -14.62 -6.89 -15.04
C PRO A 215 -13.19 -7.29 -15.35
N ALA A 216 -12.39 -6.39 -15.95
CA ALA A 216 -10.98 -6.66 -16.26
C ALA A 216 -10.12 -6.92 -15.01
N ARG A 217 -10.45 -6.31 -13.87
CA ARG A 217 -9.78 -6.58 -12.58
C ARG A 217 -10.17 -7.95 -12.04
N LEU A 218 -11.41 -8.39 -12.26
CA LEU A 218 -11.85 -9.73 -11.87
C LEU A 218 -11.15 -10.82 -12.70
N GLU A 219 -10.94 -10.60 -14.01
CA GLU A 219 -10.12 -11.49 -14.83
C GLU A 219 -8.68 -11.57 -14.33
N LYS A 220 -8.09 -10.42 -13.98
CA LYS A 220 -6.76 -10.39 -13.38
C LYS A 220 -6.69 -11.14 -12.05
N ALA A 221 -7.73 -11.04 -11.23
CA ALA A 221 -7.82 -11.81 -9.99
C ALA A 221 -7.83 -13.33 -10.25
N ARG A 222 -8.56 -13.80 -11.29
CA ARG A 222 -8.53 -15.22 -11.71
C ARG A 222 -7.15 -15.67 -12.16
N GLU A 223 -6.46 -14.86 -12.96
CA GLU A 223 -5.08 -15.14 -13.37
C GLU A 223 -4.09 -15.29 -12.20
N LEU A 224 -4.41 -14.68 -11.05
CA LEU A 224 -3.59 -14.66 -9.84
C LEU A 224 -4.01 -15.70 -8.80
N GLY A 225 -5.06 -16.50 -9.05
CA GLY A 225 -5.49 -17.58 -8.17
C GLY A 225 -6.87 -17.42 -7.54
N ALA A 226 -7.66 -16.39 -7.91
CA ALA A 226 -9.05 -16.31 -7.44
C ALA A 226 -9.87 -17.48 -7.97
N THR A 227 -10.51 -18.23 -7.07
CA THR A 227 -11.37 -19.37 -7.42
C THR A 227 -12.76 -18.92 -7.87
N HIS A 228 -13.21 -17.78 -7.35
CA HIS A 228 -14.52 -17.18 -7.68
C HIS A 228 -14.37 -15.67 -7.78
N THR A 229 -15.22 -15.07 -8.61
CA THR A 229 -15.29 -13.60 -8.73
C THR A 229 -16.74 -13.15 -8.66
N ILE A 230 -16.95 -11.95 -8.13
CA ILE A 230 -18.26 -11.30 -7.97
C ILE A 230 -18.18 -9.93 -8.64
N ASP A 231 -19.03 -9.70 -9.64
CA ASP A 231 -19.22 -8.36 -10.22
C ASP A 231 -20.19 -7.58 -9.34
N SER A 232 -19.64 -6.75 -8.46
CA SER A 232 -20.42 -5.95 -7.50
C SER A 232 -21.24 -4.84 -8.14
N SER A 233 -21.18 -4.64 -9.46
CA SER A 233 -22.11 -3.77 -10.19
C SER A 233 -23.47 -4.42 -10.40
N ASN A 234 -23.55 -5.76 -10.38
CA ASN A 234 -24.73 -6.55 -10.72
C ASN A 234 -25.14 -7.55 -9.64
N GLU A 235 -24.25 -7.86 -8.69
CA GLU A 235 -24.43 -8.90 -7.68
C GLU A 235 -24.29 -8.35 -6.27
N ASP A 236 -25.13 -8.83 -5.34
CA ASP A 236 -24.94 -8.56 -3.90
C ASP A 236 -23.80 -9.39 -3.37
N PHE A 237 -22.77 -8.73 -2.84
CA PHE A 237 -21.55 -9.38 -2.37
C PHE A 237 -21.83 -10.40 -1.25
N ALA A 238 -22.59 -10.00 -0.22
CA ALA A 238 -22.80 -10.86 0.94
C ALA A 238 -23.62 -12.11 0.57
N ALA A 239 -24.68 -11.95 -0.21
CA ALA A 239 -25.50 -13.06 -0.69
C ALA A 239 -24.66 -14.04 -1.54
N ARG A 240 -23.84 -13.55 -2.47
CA ARG A 240 -22.99 -14.39 -3.31
C ARG A 240 -21.92 -15.14 -2.52
N VAL A 241 -21.29 -14.49 -1.54
CA VAL A 241 -20.33 -15.16 -0.64
C VAL A 241 -21.02 -16.26 0.18
N MET A 242 -22.23 -16.00 0.69
CA MET A 242 -23.02 -17.02 1.40
C MET A 242 -23.31 -18.23 0.53
N ASP A 243 -23.73 -18.01 -0.73
CA ASP A 243 -24.00 -19.08 -1.70
C ASP A 243 -22.75 -19.91 -2.02
N ILE A 244 -21.63 -19.22 -2.35
CA ILE A 244 -20.37 -19.88 -2.73
C ILE A 244 -19.79 -20.71 -1.59
N THR A 245 -19.88 -20.21 -0.36
CA THR A 245 -19.27 -20.84 0.82
C THR A 245 -20.20 -21.79 1.57
N GLY A 246 -21.50 -21.73 1.29
CA GLY A 246 -22.51 -22.48 2.02
C GLY A 246 -22.71 -22.00 3.47
N GLY A 247 -22.55 -20.69 3.74
CA GLY A 247 -22.80 -20.15 5.09
C GLY A 247 -21.89 -19.03 5.54
N GLY A 248 -21.13 -18.41 4.63
CA GLY A 248 -20.27 -17.25 4.86
C GLY A 248 -18.79 -17.56 4.86
N ALA A 249 -17.98 -16.52 4.62
CA ALA A 249 -16.54 -16.61 4.55
C ALA A 249 -15.91 -16.74 5.95
N HIS A 250 -14.80 -17.48 6.05
CA HIS A 250 -13.99 -17.51 7.26
C HIS A 250 -13.29 -16.15 7.49
N TYR A 251 -12.81 -15.56 6.41
CA TYR A 251 -12.15 -14.27 6.42
C TYR A 251 -12.66 -13.40 5.29
N VAL A 252 -12.82 -12.12 5.57
CA VAL A 252 -13.05 -11.09 4.56
C VAL A 252 -11.94 -10.07 4.67
N LEU A 253 -11.29 -9.72 3.56
CA LEU A 253 -10.32 -8.64 3.46
C LEU A 253 -10.97 -7.50 2.67
N GLU A 254 -11.12 -6.35 3.31
CA GLU A 254 -11.69 -5.16 2.70
C GLU A 254 -10.57 -4.18 2.34
N ALA A 255 -10.43 -3.83 1.04
CA ALA A 255 -9.33 -3.04 0.50
C ALA A 255 -9.78 -1.74 -0.20
N ILE A 256 -10.98 -1.23 0.12
CA ILE A 256 -11.56 -0.01 -0.47
C ILE A 256 -11.65 1.11 0.58
N GLY A 257 -12.10 0.79 1.80
CA GLY A 257 -12.22 1.73 2.89
C GLY A 257 -13.53 2.53 2.91
N ARG A 258 -14.65 1.93 2.43
CA ARG A 258 -15.96 2.57 2.49
C ARG A 258 -16.88 1.87 3.48
N GLN A 259 -17.70 2.63 4.20
CA GLN A 259 -18.70 2.07 5.12
C GLN A 259 -19.52 0.96 4.47
N ALA A 260 -19.99 1.15 3.24
CA ALA A 260 -20.82 0.17 2.54
C ALA A 260 -20.07 -1.15 2.25
N THR A 261 -18.80 -1.09 1.84
CA THR A 261 -18.00 -2.28 1.55
C THR A 261 -17.57 -3.02 2.80
N ILE A 262 -17.22 -2.30 3.87
CA ILE A 262 -16.94 -2.88 5.18
C ILE A 262 -18.20 -3.54 5.74
N ARG A 263 -19.36 -2.89 5.63
CA ARG A 263 -20.62 -3.48 6.06
C ARG A 263 -20.97 -4.75 5.29
N ALA A 264 -20.82 -4.74 3.97
CA ALA A 264 -21.05 -5.92 3.13
C ALA A 264 -20.08 -7.06 3.50
N GLY A 265 -18.82 -6.74 3.80
CA GLY A 265 -17.83 -7.69 4.28
C GLY A 265 -18.23 -8.34 5.61
N PHE A 266 -18.68 -7.54 6.57
CA PHE A 266 -19.17 -8.04 7.86
C PHE A 266 -20.39 -8.95 7.70
N ASP A 267 -21.33 -8.60 6.82
CA ASP A 267 -22.54 -9.38 6.58
C ASP A 267 -22.23 -10.73 5.87
N ALA A 268 -21.14 -10.79 5.09
CA ALA A 268 -20.67 -12.00 4.40
C ALA A 268 -19.93 -13.00 5.29
N LEU A 269 -19.65 -12.66 6.56
CA LEU A 269 -18.94 -13.54 7.48
C LEU A 269 -19.83 -14.69 7.96
N ARG A 270 -19.24 -15.88 8.07
CA ARG A 270 -19.79 -16.97 8.87
C ARG A 270 -19.71 -16.68 10.37
N ALA A 271 -20.35 -17.52 11.20
CA ALA A 271 -20.10 -17.50 12.64
C ALA A 271 -18.60 -17.81 12.93
N GLY A 272 -18.00 -17.06 13.84
CA GLY A 272 -16.56 -17.10 14.15
C GLY A 272 -15.65 -16.45 13.10
N GLY A 273 -16.21 -15.88 12.02
CA GLY A 273 -15.45 -15.26 10.95
C GLY A 273 -14.83 -13.91 11.35
N THR A 274 -13.81 -13.50 10.60
CA THR A 274 -13.08 -12.24 10.85
C THR A 274 -13.03 -11.41 9.57
N GLU A 275 -13.45 -10.15 9.66
CA GLU A 275 -13.20 -9.15 8.63
C GLU A 275 -11.96 -8.33 8.99
N ILE A 276 -11.06 -8.18 8.02
CA ILE A 276 -9.82 -7.39 8.12
C ILE A 276 -9.97 -6.18 7.20
N VAL A 277 -10.08 -5.00 7.78
CA VAL A 277 -10.17 -3.73 7.05
C VAL A 277 -8.78 -3.18 6.82
N VAL A 278 -8.43 -3.02 5.56
CA VAL A 278 -7.15 -2.47 5.07
C VAL A 278 -7.36 -1.16 4.33
N GLY A 279 -8.52 -1.02 3.68
CA GLY A 279 -8.90 0.21 2.98
C GLY A 279 -8.99 1.39 3.95
N LEU A 280 -8.51 2.56 3.51
CA LEU A 280 -8.59 3.80 4.27
C LEU A 280 -9.81 4.61 3.82
N GLY A 281 -10.74 4.89 4.73
CA GLY A 281 -11.84 5.84 4.54
C GLY A 281 -11.38 7.30 4.67
N ALA A 282 -12.26 8.22 4.29
CA ALA A 282 -12.06 9.65 4.56
C ALA A 282 -12.07 9.91 6.08
N LEU A 283 -11.39 10.98 6.50
CA LEU A 283 -11.43 11.37 7.91
C LEU A 283 -12.86 11.67 8.36
N GLY A 284 -13.26 11.08 9.48
CA GLY A 284 -14.60 11.25 10.07
C GLY A 284 -15.66 10.28 9.53
N GLU A 285 -15.33 9.39 8.57
CA GLU A 285 -16.23 8.27 8.25
C GLU A 285 -16.36 7.31 9.44
N GLU A 286 -17.61 6.94 9.72
CA GLU A 286 -17.98 6.03 10.80
C GLU A 286 -18.60 4.75 10.23
N LEU A 287 -18.42 3.65 10.96
CA LEU A 287 -18.98 2.35 10.61
C LEU A 287 -20.10 1.97 11.58
N SER A 288 -21.22 1.49 11.05
CA SER A 288 -22.30 0.88 11.83
C SER A 288 -22.38 -0.62 11.51
N VAL A 289 -22.24 -1.46 12.54
CA VAL A 289 -22.42 -2.91 12.44
C VAL A 289 -23.53 -3.39 13.41
N PRO A 290 -24.32 -4.41 13.03
CA PRO A 290 -25.40 -4.90 13.88
C PRO A 290 -24.85 -5.67 15.09
N ILE A 291 -25.30 -5.29 16.29
CA ILE A 291 -24.80 -5.84 17.56
C ILE A 291 -25.10 -7.35 17.67
N ASN A 292 -26.31 -7.78 17.29
CA ASN A 292 -26.70 -9.18 17.44
C ASN A 292 -25.83 -10.16 16.63
N PRO A 293 -25.63 -9.98 15.32
CA PRO A 293 -24.71 -10.82 14.56
C PRO A 293 -23.25 -10.74 15.03
N LEU A 294 -22.80 -9.59 15.53
CA LEU A 294 -21.47 -9.44 16.12
C LEU A 294 -21.32 -10.36 17.35
N VAL A 295 -22.26 -10.32 18.30
CA VAL A 295 -22.18 -11.04 19.56
C VAL A 295 -22.53 -12.51 19.39
N GLN A 296 -23.69 -12.84 18.82
CA GLN A 296 -24.16 -14.22 18.69
C GLN A 296 -23.38 -15.01 17.63
N GLY A 297 -22.86 -14.32 16.62
CA GLY A 297 -22.03 -14.92 15.59
C GLY A 297 -20.54 -15.02 15.98
N ASP A 298 -20.10 -14.49 17.11
CA ASP A 298 -18.67 -14.35 17.49
C ASP A 298 -17.84 -13.79 16.32
N ARG A 299 -18.41 -12.84 15.58
CA ARG A 299 -17.77 -12.22 14.44
C ARG A 299 -16.77 -11.17 14.90
N ARG A 300 -15.68 -11.01 14.15
CA ARG A 300 -14.60 -10.06 14.48
C ARG A 300 -14.42 -9.06 13.36
N LEU A 301 -14.17 -7.81 13.74
CA LEU A 301 -13.78 -6.71 12.85
C LEU A 301 -12.46 -6.15 13.34
N VAL A 302 -11.43 -6.17 12.50
CA VAL A 302 -10.07 -5.76 12.88
C VAL A 302 -9.44 -4.91 11.78
N GLY A 303 -8.62 -3.92 12.16
CA GLY A 303 -7.83 -3.15 11.20
C GLY A 303 -6.47 -3.79 10.92
N ALA A 304 -5.93 -3.55 9.73
CA ALA A 304 -4.58 -3.93 9.35
C ALA A 304 -3.85 -2.79 8.65
N LEU A 305 -3.08 -2.02 9.40
CA LEU A 305 -2.22 -0.98 8.84
C LEU A 305 -0.99 -1.62 8.21
N TYR A 306 -0.73 -1.30 6.93
CA TYR A 306 0.47 -1.75 6.21
C TYR A 306 0.65 -3.28 6.25
N GLY A 307 -0.46 -4.01 6.16
CA GLY A 307 -0.49 -5.47 6.29
C GLY A 307 -0.10 -6.01 7.66
N SER A 308 -0.07 -5.17 8.70
CA SER A 308 0.50 -5.50 10.01
C SER A 308 1.93 -6.06 9.92
N SER A 309 2.67 -5.63 8.90
CA SER A 309 3.94 -6.22 8.49
C SER A 309 5.13 -5.74 9.31
N ASN A 310 6.09 -6.64 9.50
CA ASN A 310 7.46 -6.31 9.89
C ASN A 310 8.31 -6.17 8.61
N THR A 311 8.30 -4.98 8.02
CA THR A 311 8.87 -4.72 6.69
C THR A 311 10.32 -5.19 6.52
N PRO A 312 11.27 -4.97 7.45
CA PRO A 312 12.64 -5.45 7.29
C PRO A 312 12.81 -6.98 7.23
N LEU A 313 11.86 -7.73 7.77
CA LEU A 313 11.86 -9.19 7.70
C LEU A 313 11.08 -9.67 6.48
N GLN A 314 9.85 -9.18 6.32
CA GLN A 314 8.92 -9.74 5.34
C GLN A 314 9.16 -9.25 3.91
N LEU A 315 9.63 -8.01 3.72
CA LEU A 315 9.89 -7.51 2.37
C LEU A 315 11.00 -8.30 1.66
N PRO A 316 12.17 -8.61 2.29
CA PRO A 316 13.14 -9.54 1.71
C PRO A 316 12.59 -10.95 1.47
N GLU A 317 11.68 -11.45 2.33
CA GLU A 317 11.03 -12.75 2.13
C GLU A 317 10.15 -12.76 0.88
N ILE A 318 9.35 -11.72 0.69
CA ILE A 318 8.52 -11.53 -0.50
C ILE A 318 9.39 -11.47 -1.77
N LEU A 319 10.50 -10.71 -1.73
CA LEU A 319 11.43 -10.64 -2.86
C LEU A 319 12.12 -11.98 -3.15
N ARG A 320 12.46 -12.75 -2.13
CA ARG A 320 12.98 -14.13 -2.32
C ARG A 320 11.95 -15.06 -2.98
N LEU A 321 10.67 -14.97 -2.58
CA LEU A 321 9.58 -15.71 -3.22
C LEU A 321 9.41 -15.31 -4.69
N TYR A 322 9.50 -14.02 -4.99
CA TYR A 322 9.47 -13.51 -6.36
C TYR A 322 10.62 -14.05 -7.20
N ARG A 323 11.87 -13.95 -6.73
CA ARG A 323 13.06 -14.51 -7.42
C ARG A 323 12.98 -16.02 -7.63
N ALA A 324 12.37 -16.72 -6.70
CA ALA A 324 12.14 -18.17 -6.81
C ALA A 324 10.97 -18.53 -7.75
N GLY A 325 10.31 -17.55 -8.38
CA GLY A 325 9.17 -17.77 -9.27
C GLY A 325 7.90 -18.29 -8.56
N ARG A 326 7.83 -18.13 -7.22
CA ARG A 326 6.69 -18.62 -6.42
C ARG A 326 5.53 -17.64 -6.40
N ILE A 327 5.77 -16.38 -6.66
CA ILE A 327 4.75 -15.31 -6.73
C ILE A 327 4.97 -14.45 -7.99
N PRO A 328 3.92 -14.19 -8.76
CA PRO A 328 4.02 -13.51 -10.06
C PRO A 328 3.86 -11.99 -9.93
N LEU A 329 4.77 -11.28 -9.25
CA LEU A 329 4.63 -9.83 -9.01
C LEU A 329 4.61 -9.00 -10.29
N ASP A 330 5.22 -9.49 -11.38
CA ASP A 330 5.17 -8.82 -12.69
C ASP A 330 3.73 -8.63 -13.19
N LYS A 331 2.83 -9.56 -12.85
CA LYS A 331 1.41 -9.49 -13.22
C LYS A 331 0.64 -8.41 -12.47
N LEU A 332 1.22 -7.84 -11.40
CA LEU A 332 0.63 -6.71 -10.68
C LEU A 332 0.97 -5.37 -11.31
N LEU A 333 1.96 -5.31 -12.19
CA LEU A 333 2.30 -4.09 -12.90
C LEU A 333 1.24 -3.80 -13.97
N ASP A 334 0.87 -2.53 -14.08
CA ASP A 334 0.08 -1.99 -15.15
C ASP A 334 0.99 -1.12 -16.05
N ARG A 335 0.42 -0.19 -16.74
CA ARG A 335 1.12 0.71 -17.64
C ARG A 335 2.13 1.61 -16.92
N SER A 336 3.26 1.86 -17.57
CA SER A 336 4.22 2.88 -17.14
C SER A 336 3.95 4.23 -17.84
N PHE A 337 4.18 5.31 -17.09
CA PHE A 337 4.02 6.69 -17.55
C PHE A 337 5.30 7.47 -17.24
N PRO A 338 5.74 8.41 -18.09
CA PRO A 338 6.74 9.39 -17.71
C PRO A 338 6.29 10.21 -16.49
N LEU A 339 7.24 10.71 -15.70
CA LEU A 339 6.93 11.52 -14.51
C LEU A 339 5.99 12.69 -14.81
N GLY A 340 6.20 13.39 -15.92
CA GLY A 340 5.35 14.52 -16.33
C GLY A 340 3.90 14.15 -16.66
N GLU A 341 3.61 12.85 -16.84
CA GLU A 341 2.26 12.33 -17.08
C GLU A 341 1.58 11.80 -15.79
N ALA A 342 2.07 12.16 -14.60
CA ALA A 342 1.54 11.68 -13.34
C ALA A 342 0.03 11.92 -13.18
N ASN A 343 -0.49 13.06 -13.66
CA ASN A 343 -1.93 13.31 -13.64
C ASN A 343 -2.73 12.33 -14.52
N GLN A 344 -2.14 11.87 -15.64
CA GLN A 344 -2.75 10.85 -16.48
C GLN A 344 -2.71 9.48 -15.79
N ALA A 345 -1.60 9.15 -15.12
CA ALA A 345 -1.46 7.94 -14.34
C ALA A 345 -2.49 7.87 -13.18
N ILE A 346 -2.75 8.98 -12.49
CA ILE A 346 -3.80 9.09 -11.47
C ILE A 346 -5.19 8.84 -12.08
N LYS A 347 -5.52 9.50 -13.20
CA LYS A 347 -6.81 9.26 -13.89
C LYS A 347 -6.95 7.81 -14.35
N HIS A 348 -5.87 7.22 -14.87
CA HIS A 348 -5.86 5.82 -15.27
C HIS A 348 -6.10 4.89 -14.08
N LEU A 349 -5.44 5.13 -12.92
CA LEU A 349 -5.66 4.38 -11.70
C LEU A 349 -7.13 4.39 -11.25
N GLN A 350 -7.78 5.56 -11.33
CA GLN A 350 -9.17 5.73 -10.89
C GLN A 350 -10.19 5.06 -11.83
N SER A 351 -9.90 4.95 -13.12
CA SER A 351 -10.89 4.55 -14.13
C SER A 351 -10.69 3.13 -14.67
N SER A 352 -9.48 2.77 -15.05
CA SER A 352 -9.25 1.60 -15.92
C SER A 352 -8.02 0.75 -15.58
N ALA A 353 -7.20 1.14 -14.60
CA ALA A 353 -6.01 0.39 -14.25
C ALA A 353 -6.35 -1.03 -13.79
N VAL A 354 -5.60 -1.99 -14.31
CA VAL A 354 -5.67 -3.41 -13.95
C VAL A 354 -4.33 -3.80 -13.33
N GLY A 355 -4.13 -3.38 -12.10
CA GLY A 355 -2.85 -3.50 -11.39
C GLY A 355 -2.36 -2.15 -10.89
N ARG A 356 -1.04 -1.97 -10.84
CA ARG A 356 -0.39 -0.76 -10.32
C ARG A 356 0.28 0.03 -11.45
N PRO A 357 -0.23 1.23 -11.78
CA PRO A 357 0.48 2.14 -12.70
C PRO A 357 1.81 2.60 -12.10
N ILE A 358 2.82 2.79 -12.94
CA ILE A 358 4.18 3.14 -12.54
C ILE A 358 4.57 4.46 -13.20
N LEU A 359 5.12 5.40 -12.44
CA LEU A 359 5.85 6.55 -12.95
C LEU A 359 7.33 6.17 -13.13
N VAL A 360 7.90 6.63 -14.23
CA VAL A 360 9.33 6.52 -14.53
C VAL A 360 9.84 7.94 -14.72
N PRO A 361 10.70 8.42 -13.81
CA PRO A 361 11.32 9.73 -13.90
C PRO A 361 12.23 9.90 -15.11
#